data_23b318d2a380a39f2a6cd2beddba895b
#
_entry.id   23b318d2a380a39f2a6cd2beddba895b
#
_cell.length_a   1.000
_cell.length_b   1.000
_cell.length_c   1.000
_cell.angle_alpha   90.00
_cell.angle_beta   90.00
_cell.angle_gamma   90.00
#
_symmetry.space_group_name_H-M   'P 1'
#
loop_
_entity.id
_entity.type
_entity.pdbx_description
1 polymer ?
#
loop_
_entity_poly.entity_id
_entity_poly.type
_entity_poly.pdbx_seq_one_letter_code
_entity_poly.pdbx_strand_id
1 'polypeptide(L)'
;MISSVLVTGASKGIGRAIALKLAADGFSIVVHYHSDRAGAEATLASLQAAGGQGRLLQFDIADRQGCRAQLEADMTEHGAYYGVVCNAGIIRDGAFPALTDEEWDGVLHTNLDGFYNLLKPCIMPMIGLRRGGRIVTISSVSGLMGNRGQVNYSAAKAGIMGATKALALELAKRKITVNCVAPGLIDTGMVDEEVKAEALKLIPLKRMGQADEVAGLVSYLMSDIAGYVTRQVISINGGMV
;
A
#
# COMPACT_ATOMS: atom_id res chain seq x y z
N MET A 1 -2.53 -18.56 16.75
CA MET A 1 -1.96 -17.20 16.83
C MET A 1 -2.60 -16.34 15.76
N ILE A 2 -3.03 -15.12 16.12
CA ILE A 2 -3.59 -14.15 15.18
C ILE A 2 -2.48 -13.68 14.23
N SER A 3 -2.76 -13.66 12.93
CA SER A 3 -1.78 -13.26 11.92
C SER A 3 -1.59 -11.73 11.91
N SER A 4 -0.35 -11.27 11.97
CA SER A 4 -0.01 -9.83 11.95
C SER A 4 0.17 -9.34 10.52
N VAL A 5 -0.41 -8.19 10.20
CA VAL A 5 -0.31 -7.52 8.91
C VAL A 5 0.17 -6.09 9.09
N LEU A 6 1.27 -5.74 8.42
CA LEU A 6 1.77 -4.38 8.35
C LEU A 6 1.07 -3.61 7.22
N VAL A 7 0.47 -2.47 7.54
CA VAL A 7 -0.15 -1.57 6.56
C VAL A 7 0.57 -0.23 6.60
N THR A 8 1.31 0.12 5.54
CA THR A 8 2.04 1.38 5.51
C THR A 8 1.16 2.55 5.07
N GLY A 9 1.39 3.74 5.69
CA GLY A 9 0.56 4.92 5.43
C GLY A 9 -0.89 4.74 5.88
N ALA A 10 -1.10 4.11 7.04
CA ALA A 10 -2.42 3.73 7.55
C ALA A 10 -3.09 4.80 8.43
N SER A 11 -2.55 6.02 8.48
CA SER A 11 -3.13 7.12 9.26
C SER A 11 -4.40 7.71 8.63
N LYS A 12 -4.57 7.62 7.30
CA LYS A 12 -5.70 8.19 6.56
C LYS A 12 -5.97 7.48 5.23
N GLY A 13 -7.05 7.88 4.56
CA GLY A 13 -7.37 7.49 3.20
C GLY A 13 -7.43 5.98 2.98
N ILE A 14 -6.87 5.50 1.88
CA ILE A 14 -6.87 4.10 1.48
C ILE A 14 -6.19 3.21 2.53
N GLY A 15 -5.04 3.64 3.07
CA GLY A 15 -4.31 2.86 4.08
C GLY A 15 -5.11 2.65 5.37
N ARG A 16 -5.84 3.68 5.83
CA ARG A 16 -6.76 3.56 6.97
C ARG A 16 -7.90 2.60 6.69
N ALA A 17 -8.55 2.71 5.54
CA ALA A 17 -9.65 1.82 5.15
C ALA A 17 -9.17 0.36 5.08
N ILE A 18 -7.98 0.11 4.51
CA ILE A 18 -7.36 -1.22 4.48
C ILE A 18 -7.11 -1.73 5.90
N ALA A 19 -6.53 -0.91 6.79
CA ALA A 19 -6.24 -1.30 8.17
C ALA A 19 -7.52 -1.70 8.92
N LEU A 20 -8.58 -0.91 8.82
CA LEU A 20 -9.87 -1.19 9.46
C LEU A 20 -10.51 -2.47 8.90
N LYS A 21 -10.51 -2.63 7.57
CA LYS A 21 -11.09 -3.81 6.92
C LYS A 21 -10.35 -5.09 7.32
N LEU A 22 -9.02 -5.10 7.29
CA LEU A 22 -8.23 -6.27 7.66
C LEU A 22 -8.34 -6.60 9.17
N ALA A 23 -8.50 -5.59 10.03
CA ALA A 23 -8.80 -5.82 11.44
C ALA A 23 -10.15 -6.52 11.63
N ALA A 24 -11.18 -6.10 10.89
CA ALA A 24 -12.49 -6.74 10.88
C ALA A 24 -12.44 -8.19 10.34
N ASP A 25 -11.48 -8.49 9.46
CA ASP A 25 -11.23 -9.84 8.94
C ASP A 25 -10.43 -10.73 9.93
N GLY A 26 -10.08 -10.21 11.12
CA GLY A 26 -9.42 -10.95 12.20
C GLY A 26 -7.89 -10.89 12.19
N PHE A 27 -7.28 -10.01 11.39
CA PHE A 27 -5.84 -9.77 11.45
C PHE A 27 -5.47 -8.81 12.59
N SER A 28 -4.29 -8.98 13.18
CA SER A 28 -3.67 -7.96 14.04
C SER A 28 -2.92 -6.96 13.17
N ILE A 29 -3.23 -5.68 13.29
CA ILE A 29 -2.75 -4.64 12.37
C ILE A 29 -1.59 -3.85 12.96
N VAL A 30 -0.50 -3.77 12.22
CA VAL A 30 0.57 -2.79 12.46
C VAL A 30 0.23 -1.54 11.65
N VAL A 31 -0.25 -0.52 12.34
CA VAL A 31 -0.64 0.78 11.76
C VAL A 31 0.61 1.62 11.61
N HIS A 32 1.20 1.61 10.41
CA HIS A 32 2.39 2.41 10.16
C HIS A 32 2.04 3.83 9.72
N TYR A 33 2.82 4.78 10.21
CA TYR A 33 2.81 6.19 9.82
C TYR A 33 4.23 6.77 9.81
N HIS A 34 4.42 7.88 9.08
CA HIS A 34 5.68 8.64 9.12
C HIS A 34 5.53 9.83 10.08
N SER A 35 4.67 10.81 9.77
CA SER A 35 4.53 12.06 10.51
C SER A 35 3.13 12.27 11.11
N ASP A 36 2.08 11.67 10.55
CA ASP A 36 0.69 11.85 10.99
C ASP A 36 0.34 10.88 12.13
N ARG A 37 0.87 11.18 13.32
CA ARG A 37 0.65 10.38 14.53
C ARG A 37 -0.81 10.41 14.96
N ALA A 38 -1.45 11.56 14.95
CA ALA A 38 -2.84 11.70 15.38
C ALA A 38 -3.80 10.87 14.50
N GLY A 39 -3.60 10.87 13.18
CA GLY A 39 -4.37 10.02 12.26
C GLY A 39 -4.13 8.53 12.51
N ALA A 40 -2.89 8.13 12.80
CA ALA A 40 -2.56 6.74 13.11
C ALA A 40 -3.18 6.28 14.45
N GLU A 41 -3.15 7.12 15.48
CA GLU A 41 -3.82 6.88 16.78
C GLU A 41 -5.34 6.76 16.61
N ALA A 42 -5.94 7.64 15.79
CA ALA A 42 -7.38 7.55 15.47
C ALA A 42 -7.73 6.27 14.71
N THR A 43 -6.86 5.81 13.80
CA THR A 43 -7.03 4.53 13.11
C THR A 43 -6.96 3.37 14.09
N LEU A 44 -5.96 3.35 14.95
CA LEU A 44 -5.79 2.31 15.98
C LEU A 44 -6.99 2.29 16.95
N ALA A 45 -7.42 3.43 17.43
CA ALA A 45 -8.60 3.54 18.31
C ALA A 45 -9.87 3.01 17.63
N SER A 46 -10.07 3.33 16.34
CA SER A 46 -11.23 2.86 15.57
C SER A 46 -11.25 1.34 15.40
N LEU A 47 -10.13 0.71 15.08
CA LEU A 47 -10.05 -0.74 14.94
C LEU A 47 -10.24 -1.45 16.30
N GLN A 48 -9.71 -0.87 17.40
CA GLN A 48 -9.88 -1.42 18.75
C GLN A 48 -11.32 -1.29 19.25
N ALA A 49 -11.98 -0.17 18.98
CA ALA A 49 -13.39 0.02 19.30
C ALA A 49 -14.30 -0.99 18.57
N ALA A 50 -13.90 -1.47 17.39
CA ALA A 50 -14.55 -2.54 16.65
C ALA A 50 -14.13 -3.97 17.09
N GLY A 51 -13.37 -4.10 18.18
CA GLY A 51 -12.89 -5.40 18.70
C GLY A 51 -11.63 -5.93 18.01
N GLY A 52 -11.02 -5.17 17.10
CA GLY A 52 -9.77 -5.55 16.44
C GLY A 52 -8.54 -5.35 17.34
N GLN A 53 -7.42 -5.92 16.90
CA GLN A 53 -6.13 -5.79 17.58
C GLN A 53 -5.13 -5.08 16.68
N GLY A 54 -4.25 -4.28 17.27
CA GLY A 54 -3.21 -3.61 16.50
C GLY A 54 -2.25 -2.82 17.39
N ARG A 55 -1.21 -2.27 16.74
CA ARG A 55 -0.21 -1.40 17.35
C ARG A 55 0.26 -0.35 16.34
N LEU A 56 0.87 0.70 16.83
CA LEU A 56 1.50 1.74 16.01
C LEU A 56 2.95 1.36 15.70
N LEU A 57 3.40 1.75 14.52
CA LEU A 57 4.82 1.69 14.16
C LEU A 57 5.19 2.93 13.33
N GLN A 58 6.21 3.66 13.79
CA GLN A 58 6.64 4.92 13.17
C GLN A 58 8.01 4.78 12.50
N PHE A 59 8.10 5.08 11.22
CA PHE A 59 9.36 5.28 10.49
C PHE A 59 9.12 6.01 9.16
N ASP A 60 10.19 6.47 8.53
CA ASP A 60 10.16 6.95 7.14
C ASP A 60 10.55 5.80 6.21
N ILE A 61 9.67 5.44 5.27
CA ILE A 61 9.98 4.38 4.29
C ILE A 61 11.09 4.78 3.30
N ALA A 62 11.37 6.07 3.14
CA ALA A 62 12.48 6.55 2.31
C ALA A 62 13.82 6.42 3.04
N ASP A 63 13.86 6.44 4.36
CA ASP A 63 15.06 6.17 5.16
C ASP A 63 15.31 4.66 5.27
N ARG A 64 16.21 4.15 4.43
CA ARG A 64 16.52 2.71 4.36
C ARG A 64 17.02 2.13 5.67
N GLN A 65 17.84 2.86 6.41
CA GLN A 65 18.45 2.37 7.66
C GLN A 65 17.43 2.41 8.80
N GLY A 66 16.73 3.53 8.96
CA GLY A 66 15.67 3.69 9.96
C GLY A 66 14.51 2.73 9.74
N CYS A 67 14.05 2.58 8.50
CA CYS A 67 13.03 1.61 8.12
C CYS A 67 13.42 0.18 8.54
N ARG A 68 14.63 -0.25 8.19
CA ARG A 68 15.15 -1.57 8.56
C ARG A 68 15.18 -1.75 10.09
N ALA A 69 15.77 -0.81 10.81
CA ALA A 69 15.93 -0.91 12.26
C ALA A 69 14.58 -1.04 12.98
N GLN A 70 13.58 -0.24 12.59
CA GLN A 70 12.25 -0.28 13.18
C GLN A 70 11.52 -1.59 12.88
N LEU A 71 11.61 -2.10 11.64
CA LEU A 71 10.98 -3.36 11.25
C LEU A 71 11.63 -4.56 11.96
N GLU A 72 12.95 -4.62 12.05
CA GLU A 72 13.67 -5.68 12.73
C GLU A 72 13.38 -5.68 14.23
N ALA A 73 13.31 -4.51 14.86
CA ALA A 73 12.93 -4.38 16.28
C ALA A 73 11.49 -4.86 16.53
N ASP A 74 10.52 -4.40 15.72
CA ASP A 74 9.12 -4.81 15.85
C ASP A 74 8.93 -6.32 15.63
N MET A 75 9.62 -6.89 14.63
CA MET A 75 9.55 -8.35 14.38
C MET A 75 10.26 -9.17 15.46
N THR A 76 11.27 -8.62 16.12
CA THR A 76 11.95 -9.28 17.24
C THR A 76 11.04 -9.38 18.45
N GLU A 77 10.25 -8.34 18.73
CA GLU A 77 9.35 -8.28 19.87
C GLU A 77 8.03 -9.02 19.62
N HIS A 78 7.48 -8.90 18.42
CA HIS A 78 6.11 -9.34 18.12
C HIS A 78 6.03 -10.50 17.11
N GLY A 79 7.14 -10.93 16.55
CA GLY A 79 7.22 -11.97 15.52
C GLY A 79 7.02 -11.42 14.10
N ALA A 80 7.31 -12.29 13.13
CA ALA A 80 7.26 -11.93 11.71
C ALA A 80 5.84 -11.63 11.22
N TYR A 81 5.70 -10.70 10.29
CA TYR A 81 4.44 -10.40 9.62
C TYR A 81 4.01 -11.55 8.70
N TYR A 82 2.75 -11.92 8.78
CA TYR A 82 2.08 -12.78 7.79
C TYR A 82 1.83 -12.02 6.49
N GLY A 83 1.50 -10.74 6.60
CA GLY A 83 1.20 -9.91 5.45
C GLY A 83 1.81 -8.52 5.52
N VAL A 84 2.08 -7.95 4.33
CA VAL A 84 2.56 -6.57 4.18
C VAL A 84 1.77 -5.89 3.08
N VAL A 85 1.18 -4.73 3.40
CA VAL A 85 0.54 -3.83 2.44
C VAL A 85 1.42 -2.60 2.24
N CYS A 86 2.06 -2.51 1.06
CA CYS A 86 2.88 -1.38 0.67
C CYS A 86 1.97 -0.28 0.07
N ASN A 87 1.38 0.56 0.95
CA ASN A 87 0.44 1.60 0.56
C ASN A 87 1.03 3.01 0.67
N ALA A 88 1.95 3.27 1.60
CA ALA A 88 2.54 4.59 1.77
C ALA A 88 3.14 5.13 0.47
N GLY A 89 2.93 6.41 0.22
CA GLY A 89 3.45 7.10 -0.95
C GLY A 89 3.13 8.59 -0.91
N ILE A 90 3.85 9.34 -1.73
CA ILE A 90 3.67 10.78 -1.90
C ILE A 90 3.44 11.14 -3.36
N ILE A 91 2.85 12.29 -3.58
CA ILE A 91 2.64 12.90 -4.90
C ILE A 91 3.33 14.25 -4.90
N ARG A 92 4.04 14.56 -5.99
CA ARG A 92 4.58 15.88 -6.32
C ARG A 92 4.32 16.11 -7.79
N ASP A 93 3.18 16.74 -8.08
CA ASP A 93 2.71 16.97 -9.42
C ASP A 93 3.32 18.26 -9.99
N GLY A 94 3.75 18.20 -11.24
CA GLY A 94 4.33 19.33 -11.95
C GLY A 94 4.58 18.99 -13.41
N ALA A 95 4.60 20.02 -14.29
CA ALA A 95 5.04 19.83 -15.67
C ALA A 95 6.51 19.39 -15.68
N PHE A 96 6.88 18.42 -16.51
CA PHE A 96 8.22 17.83 -16.49
C PHE A 96 9.38 18.85 -16.51
N PRO A 97 9.34 19.92 -17.33
CA PRO A 97 10.41 20.93 -17.31
C PRO A 97 10.47 21.79 -16.04
N ALA A 98 9.44 21.76 -15.20
CA ALA A 98 9.35 22.52 -13.95
C ALA A 98 9.53 21.67 -12.70
N LEU A 99 9.61 20.35 -12.84
CA LEU A 99 9.91 19.45 -11.70
C LEU A 99 11.33 19.71 -11.23
N THR A 100 11.48 19.89 -9.92
CA THR A 100 12.81 19.96 -9.29
C THR A 100 13.40 18.56 -9.08
N ASP A 101 14.72 18.50 -8.89
CA ASP A 101 15.41 17.25 -8.58
C ASP A 101 14.89 16.65 -7.25
N GLU A 102 14.61 17.51 -6.25
CA GLU A 102 14.07 17.08 -4.95
C GLU A 102 12.64 16.51 -5.07
N GLU A 103 11.81 17.04 -5.96
CA GLU A 103 10.46 16.52 -6.20
C GLU A 103 10.52 15.17 -6.93
N TRP A 104 11.42 15.04 -7.89
CA TRP A 104 11.69 13.78 -8.58
C TRP A 104 12.22 12.72 -7.63
N ASP A 105 13.32 13.00 -6.93
CA ASP A 105 13.97 12.09 -6.01
C ASP A 105 13.06 11.72 -4.83
N GLY A 106 12.37 12.68 -4.25
CA GLY A 106 11.46 12.44 -3.14
C GLY A 106 10.34 11.46 -3.51
N VAL A 107 9.77 11.57 -4.71
CA VAL A 107 8.74 10.63 -5.19
C VAL A 107 9.33 9.25 -5.44
N LEU A 108 10.49 9.15 -6.09
CA LEU A 108 11.13 7.85 -6.35
C LEU A 108 11.59 7.17 -5.07
N HIS A 109 12.26 7.90 -4.17
CA HIS A 109 12.74 7.35 -2.91
C HIS A 109 11.60 6.87 -2.00
N THR A 110 10.49 7.63 -1.94
CA THR A 110 9.36 7.21 -1.12
C THR A 110 8.57 6.08 -1.79
N ASN A 111 8.18 6.25 -3.05
CA ASN A 111 7.22 5.33 -3.68
C ASN A 111 7.89 4.06 -4.20
N LEU A 112 9.12 4.15 -4.76
CA LEU A 112 9.78 3.00 -5.39
C LEU A 112 10.84 2.38 -4.47
N ASP A 113 11.81 3.17 -3.96
CA ASP A 113 12.80 2.64 -3.04
C ASP A 113 12.16 2.17 -1.73
N GLY A 114 11.08 2.84 -1.29
CA GLY A 114 10.27 2.41 -0.14
C GLY A 114 9.75 0.98 -0.25
N PHE A 115 9.42 0.49 -1.45
CA PHE A 115 9.10 -0.93 -1.68
C PHE A 115 10.24 -1.85 -1.25
N TYR A 116 11.47 -1.55 -1.70
CA TYR A 116 12.64 -2.34 -1.33
C TYR A 116 12.98 -2.22 0.15
N ASN A 117 12.99 -0.99 0.69
CA ASN A 117 13.33 -0.73 2.08
C ASN A 117 12.41 -1.47 3.05
N LEU A 118 11.10 -1.52 2.71
CA LEU A 118 10.07 -2.18 3.49
C LEU A 118 10.14 -3.70 3.39
N LEU A 119 10.23 -4.25 2.18
CA LEU A 119 10.11 -5.70 1.99
C LEU A 119 11.40 -6.46 2.27
N LYS A 120 12.56 -5.87 2.02
CA LYS A 120 13.85 -6.54 2.21
C LYS A 120 14.04 -7.13 3.62
N PRO A 121 13.79 -6.41 4.72
CA PRO A 121 13.89 -6.98 6.06
C PRO A 121 12.75 -7.97 6.39
N CYS A 122 11.57 -7.85 5.75
CA CYS A 122 10.40 -8.67 6.06
C CYS A 122 10.40 -10.06 5.41
N ILE A 123 11.04 -10.22 4.23
CA ILE A 123 10.91 -11.43 3.41
C ILE A 123 11.45 -12.68 4.12
N MET A 124 12.67 -12.66 4.67
CA MET A 124 13.24 -13.85 5.30
C MET A 124 12.50 -14.27 6.56
N PRO A 125 12.11 -13.36 7.49
CA PRO A 125 11.22 -13.69 8.60
C PRO A 125 9.88 -14.27 8.14
N MET A 126 9.24 -13.71 7.09
CA MET A 126 7.98 -14.23 6.53
C MET A 126 8.16 -15.66 6.00
N ILE A 127 9.24 -15.95 5.26
CA ILE A 127 9.58 -17.31 4.82
C ILE A 127 9.76 -18.25 6.02
N GLY A 128 10.36 -17.77 7.09
CA GLY A 128 10.57 -18.51 8.34
C GLY A 128 9.29 -18.98 9.02
N LEU A 129 8.16 -18.31 8.81
CA LEU A 129 6.85 -18.74 9.31
C LEU A 129 6.39 -20.09 8.74
N ARG A 130 6.87 -20.51 7.57
CA ARG A 130 6.54 -21.77 6.86
C ARG A 130 5.04 -22.01 6.60
N ARG A 131 4.21 -20.99 6.75
CA ARG A 131 2.75 -21.05 6.54
C ARG A 131 2.28 -20.22 5.33
N GLY A 132 3.24 -19.74 4.53
CA GLY A 132 2.97 -18.81 3.43
C GLY A 132 2.90 -17.36 3.93
N GLY A 133 2.41 -16.48 3.07
CA GLY A 133 2.27 -15.06 3.37
C GLY A 133 1.58 -14.30 2.25
N ARG A 134 1.33 -13.01 2.47
CA ARG A 134 0.64 -12.13 1.53
C ARG A 134 1.36 -10.80 1.41
N ILE A 135 1.66 -10.38 0.20
CA ILE A 135 2.20 -9.05 -0.09
C ILE A 135 1.27 -8.38 -1.10
N VAL A 136 0.77 -7.21 -0.74
CA VAL A 136 -0.06 -6.38 -1.62
C VAL A 136 0.58 -5.01 -1.76
N THR A 137 0.88 -4.61 -2.99
CA THR A 137 1.40 -3.28 -3.29
C THR A 137 0.28 -2.40 -3.84
N ILE A 138 0.25 -1.14 -3.44
CA ILE A 138 -0.71 -0.17 -3.97
C ILE A 138 0.00 0.71 -5.00
N SER A 139 -0.33 0.48 -6.25
CA SER A 139 0.11 1.31 -7.37
C SER A 139 -0.93 2.41 -7.67
N SER A 140 -1.20 2.70 -8.93
CA SER A 140 -2.18 3.69 -9.40
C SER A 140 -2.51 3.44 -10.87
N VAL A 141 -3.67 3.91 -11.32
CA VAL A 141 -3.99 4.05 -12.74
C VAL A 141 -2.91 4.87 -13.47
N SER A 142 -2.29 5.86 -12.80
CA SER A 142 -1.18 6.64 -13.36
C SER A 142 0.05 5.80 -13.70
N GLY A 143 0.26 4.68 -13.01
CA GLY A 143 1.31 3.71 -13.35
C GLY A 143 0.97 2.81 -14.55
N LEU A 144 -0.32 2.68 -14.90
CA LEU A 144 -0.78 1.91 -16.06
C LEU A 144 -0.75 2.72 -17.35
N MET A 145 -1.33 3.92 -17.34
CA MET A 145 -1.55 4.72 -18.53
C MET A 145 -0.68 6.00 -18.63
N GLY A 146 0.03 6.33 -17.54
CA GLY A 146 0.64 7.64 -17.39
C GLY A 146 -0.41 8.72 -17.07
N ASN A 147 0.04 9.83 -16.48
CA ASN A 147 -0.82 10.98 -16.27
C ASN A 147 -0.03 12.27 -16.47
N ARG A 148 -0.63 13.26 -17.14
CA ARG A 148 -0.01 14.56 -17.37
C ARG A 148 0.34 15.21 -16.02
N GLY A 149 1.57 15.72 -15.91
CA GLY A 149 2.06 16.34 -14.67
C GLY A 149 2.54 15.34 -13.60
N GLN A 150 2.55 14.03 -13.89
CA GLN A 150 2.91 12.97 -12.94
C GLN A 150 4.01 12.05 -13.48
N VAL A 151 5.02 12.58 -14.17
CA VAL A 151 6.06 11.73 -14.78
C VAL A 151 6.83 10.93 -13.72
N ASN A 152 7.22 11.58 -12.60
CA ASN A 152 7.87 10.95 -11.45
C ASN A 152 6.97 9.89 -10.78
N TYR A 153 5.73 10.25 -10.49
CA TYR A 153 4.76 9.37 -9.84
C TYR A 153 4.39 8.18 -10.73
N SER A 154 4.12 8.42 -12.01
CA SER A 154 3.82 7.37 -12.98
C SER A 154 4.99 6.39 -13.14
N ALA A 155 6.24 6.90 -13.22
CA ALA A 155 7.44 6.07 -13.27
C ALA A 155 7.57 5.19 -12.04
N ALA A 156 7.42 5.75 -10.82
CA ALA A 156 7.50 5.01 -9.57
C ALA A 156 6.39 3.93 -9.48
N LYS A 157 5.14 4.29 -9.82
CA LYS A 157 3.99 3.37 -9.73
C LYS A 157 4.03 2.27 -10.80
N ALA A 158 4.55 2.55 -12.00
CA ALA A 158 4.84 1.52 -13.01
C ALA A 158 5.98 0.59 -12.54
N GLY A 159 7.03 1.15 -11.94
CA GLY A 159 8.15 0.38 -11.38
C GLY A 159 7.71 -0.62 -10.32
N ILE A 160 6.79 -0.23 -9.42
CA ILE A 160 6.18 -1.14 -8.41
C ILE A 160 5.49 -2.32 -9.08
N MET A 161 4.78 -2.13 -10.19
CA MET A 161 4.10 -3.23 -10.90
C MET A 161 5.11 -4.24 -11.43
N GLY A 162 6.22 -3.77 -12.00
CA GLY A 162 7.33 -4.62 -12.45
C GLY A 162 7.99 -5.38 -11.30
N ALA A 163 8.31 -4.67 -10.21
CA ALA A 163 8.91 -5.25 -9.00
C ALA A 163 7.98 -6.30 -8.35
N THR A 164 6.68 -6.03 -8.26
CA THR A 164 5.67 -6.98 -7.77
C THR A 164 5.66 -8.27 -8.58
N LYS A 165 5.67 -8.16 -9.91
CA LYS A 165 5.65 -9.34 -10.81
C LYS A 165 6.91 -10.18 -10.68
N ALA A 166 8.08 -9.56 -10.52
CA ALA A 166 9.34 -10.26 -10.35
C ALA A 166 9.40 -10.97 -8.98
N LEU A 167 9.09 -10.24 -7.90
CA LEU A 167 9.10 -10.79 -6.54
C LEU A 167 8.12 -11.96 -6.36
N ALA A 168 6.97 -11.92 -7.05
CA ALA A 168 6.00 -13.02 -7.04
C ALA A 168 6.60 -14.34 -7.49
N LEU A 169 7.46 -14.33 -8.52
CA LEU A 169 8.13 -15.54 -9.04
C LEU A 169 9.13 -16.11 -8.02
N GLU A 170 9.86 -15.23 -7.32
CA GLU A 170 10.85 -15.63 -6.32
C GLU A 170 10.20 -16.30 -5.11
N LEU A 171 9.01 -15.80 -4.70
CA LEU A 171 8.36 -16.20 -3.46
C LEU A 171 7.30 -17.30 -3.62
N ALA A 172 6.89 -17.63 -4.84
CA ALA A 172 5.81 -18.60 -5.13
C ALA A 172 6.03 -19.96 -4.47
N LYS A 173 7.27 -20.50 -4.53
CA LYS A 173 7.61 -21.78 -3.89
C LYS A 173 7.49 -21.76 -2.35
N ARG A 174 7.41 -20.58 -1.75
CA ARG A 174 7.21 -20.36 -0.30
C ARG A 174 5.75 -20.14 0.07
N LYS A 175 4.82 -20.28 -0.89
CA LYS A 175 3.39 -20.01 -0.75
C LYS A 175 3.10 -18.56 -0.32
N ILE A 176 3.99 -17.63 -0.68
CA ILE A 176 3.82 -16.20 -0.49
C ILE A 176 3.32 -15.63 -1.82
N THR A 177 2.11 -15.07 -1.81
CA THR A 177 1.56 -14.39 -2.98
C THR A 177 1.96 -12.91 -2.96
N VAL A 178 2.23 -12.36 -4.15
CA VAL A 178 2.57 -10.94 -4.32
C VAL A 178 1.72 -10.38 -5.44
N ASN A 179 0.85 -9.43 -5.10
CA ASN A 179 -0.07 -8.81 -6.04
C ASN A 179 -0.03 -7.28 -5.93
N CYS A 180 -0.42 -6.62 -6.98
CA CYS A 180 -0.52 -5.16 -7.07
C CYS A 180 -1.99 -4.77 -7.27
N VAL A 181 -2.45 -3.79 -6.51
CA VAL A 181 -3.72 -3.11 -6.74
C VAL A 181 -3.43 -1.76 -7.37
N ALA A 182 -4.13 -1.41 -8.44
CA ALA A 182 -3.99 -0.15 -9.17
C ALA A 182 -5.30 0.65 -9.08
N PRO A 183 -5.48 1.47 -8.02
CA PRO A 183 -6.66 2.31 -7.88
C PRO A 183 -6.71 3.40 -8.96
N GLY A 184 -7.93 3.77 -9.36
CA GLY A 184 -8.22 5.00 -10.08
C GLY A 184 -8.35 6.19 -9.13
N LEU A 185 -9.25 7.11 -9.48
CA LEU A 185 -9.58 8.25 -8.62
C LEU A 185 -10.46 7.78 -7.45
N ILE A 186 -9.90 7.85 -6.24
CA ILE A 186 -10.57 7.44 -5.00
C ILE A 186 -10.88 8.69 -4.17
N ASP A 187 -12.11 8.78 -3.70
CA ASP A 187 -12.54 9.84 -2.79
C ASP A 187 -11.90 9.63 -1.40
N THR A 188 -10.98 10.50 -1.06
CA THR A 188 -10.32 10.55 0.25
C THR A 188 -10.66 11.82 1.01
N GLY A 189 -11.68 12.57 0.53
CA GLY A 189 -12.15 13.81 1.15
C GLY A 189 -11.31 15.07 0.85
N MET A 190 -10.38 15.00 -0.09
CA MET A 190 -9.44 16.11 -0.39
C MET A 190 -9.36 16.46 -1.89
N VAL A 191 -10.36 16.09 -2.69
CA VAL A 191 -10.33 16.34 -4.14
C VAL A 191 -11.13 17.61 -4.44
N ASP A 192 -10.50 18.55 -5.16
CA ASP A 192 -11.16 19.76 -5.68
C ASP A 192 -12.30 19.39 -6.62
N GLU A 193 -13.44 20.09 -6.53
CA GLU A 193 -14.64 19.79 -7.33
C GLU A 193 -14.41 19.96 -8.84
N GLU A 194 -13.54 20.90 -9.27
CA GLU A 194 -13.18 21.06 -10.70
C GLU A 194 -12.38 19.86 -11.20
N VAL A 195 -11.38 19.40 -10.42
CA VAL A 195 -10.57 18.21 -10.72
C VAL A 195 -11.45 16.98 -10.77
N LYS A 196 -12.38 16.86 -9.84
CA LYS A 196 -13.37 15.79 -9.77
C LYS A 196 -14.25 15.76 -11.02
N ALA A 197 -14.80 16.93 -11.43
CA ALA A 197 -15.67 17.02 -12.61
C ALA A 197 -14.94 16.58 -13.89
N GLU A 198 -13.67 16.98 -14.10
CA GLU A 198 -12.88 16.54 -15.25
C GLU A 198 -12.57 15.04 -15.19
N ALA A 199 -12.17 14.53 -14.03
CA ALA A 199 -11.86 13.11 -13.86
C ALA A 199 -13.10 12.22 -14.08
N LEU A 200 -14.30 12.66 -13.68
CA LEU A 200 -15.54 11.93 -13.92
C LEU A 200 -15.88 11.74 -15.39
N LYS A 201 -15.36 12.59 -16.27
CA LYS A 201 -15.53 12.42 -17.72
C LYS A 201 -14.78 11.16 -18.22
N LEU A 202 -13.66 10.82 -17.60
CA LEU A 202 -12.82 9.69 -17.97
C LEU A 202 -13.26 8.37 -17.31
N ILE A 203 -14.09 8.42 -16.26
CA ILE A 203 -14.53 7.22 -15.54
C ILE A 203 -15.85 6.71 -16.13
N PRO A 204 -15.88 5.51 -16.76
CA PRO A 204 -17.13 4.94 -17.29
C PRO A 204 -18.26 4.80 -16.25
N LEU A 205 -17.93 4.41 -15.00
CA LEU A 205 -18.93 4.32 -13.90
C LEU A 205 -19.41 5.68 -13.39
N LYS A 206 -18.90 6.82 -13.91
CA LYS A 206 -19.34 8.20 -13.61
C LYS A 206 -19.34 8.55 -12.13
N ARG A 207 -18.52 7.93 -11.33
CA ARG A 207 -18.29 8.26 -9.93
C ARG A 207 -16.84 7.99 -9.54
N MET A 208 -16.36 8.64 -8.49
CA MET A 208 -15.13 8.25 -7.83
C MET A 208 -15.32 6.91 -7.10
N GLY A 209 -14.24 6.15 -6.97
CA GLY A 209 -14.19 5.00 -6.08
C GLY A 209 -14.14 5.44 -4.62
N GLN A 210 -14.51 4.55 -3.71
CA GLN A 210 -14.37 4.74 -2.27
C GLN A 210 -13.17 3.97 -1.75
N ALA A 211 -12.54 4.46 -0.67
CA ALA A 211 -11.41 3.79 -0.04
C ALA A 211 -11.76 2.35 0.40
N ASP A 212 -13.00 2.13 0.83
CA ASP A 212 -13.50 0.80 1.22
C ASP A 212 -13.58 -0.19 0.05
N GLU A 213 -13.79 0.29 -1.18
CA GLU A 213 -13.78 -0.58 -2.37
C GLU A 213 -12.36 -1.11 -2.62
N VAL A 214 -11.33 -0.25 -2.44
CA VAL A 214 -9.93 -0.68 -2.51
C VAL A 214 -9.62 -1.65 -1.37
N ALA A 215 -10.07 -1.33 -0.15
CA ALA A 215 -9.86 -2.19 1.02
C ALA A 215 -10.51 -3.57 0.85
N GLY A 216 -11.68 -3.64 0.21
CA GLY A 216 -12.35 -4.91 -0.13
C GLY A 216 -11.51 -5.81 -1.03
N LEU A 217 -10.88 -5.26 -2.06
CA LEU A 217 -9.98 -6.01 -2.95
C LEU A 217 -8.71 -6.45 -2.19
N VAL A 218 -8.12 -5.58 -1.37
CA VAL A 218 -6.95 -5.93 -0.55
C VAL A 218 -7.31 -7.04 0.44
N SER A 219 -8.46 -6.97 1.09
CA SER A 219 -8.99 -8.01 1.98
C SER A 219 -9.09 -9.37 1.28
N TYR A 220 -9.67 -9.41 0.08
CA TYR A 220 -9.69 -10.62 -0.75
C TYR A 220 -8.28 -11.16 -0.99
N LEU A 221 -7.33 -10.33 -1.44
CA LEU A 221 -5.96 -10.74 -1.74
C LEU A 221 -5.17 -11.20 -0.50
N MET A 222 -5.54 -10.73 0.69
CA MET A 222 -4.95 -11.14 1.97
C MET A 222 -5.55 -12.44 2.51
N SER A 223 -6.69 -12.88 2.00
CA SER A 223 -7.42 -14.08 2.45
C SER A 223 -6.81 -15.38 1.90
N ASP A 224 -7.24 -16.51 2.48
CA ASP A 224 -6.82 -17.84 2.04
C ASP A 224 -7.43 -18.24 0.68
N ILE A 225 -8.62 -17.73 0.36
CA ILE A 225 -9.28 -18.02 -0.94
C ILE A 225 -8.53 -17.40 -2.11
N ALA A 226 -7.70 -16.38 -1.90
CA ALA A 226 -6.82 -15.81 -2.92
C ALA A 226 -5.47 -16.54 -3.04
N GLY A 227 -5.30 -17.69 -2.40
CA GLY A 227 -4.02 -18.43 -2.35
C GLY A 227 -3.45 -18.85 -3.70
N TYR A 228 -4.26 -18.83 -4.78
CA TYR A 228 -3.81 -19.09 -6.17
C TYR A 228 -3.69 -17.82 -7.02
N VAL A 229 -3.96 -16.64 -6.44
CA VAL A 229 -3.81 -15.33 -7.09
C VAL A 229 -2.45 -14.75 -6.73
N THR A 230 -1.53 -14.71 -7.67
CA THR A 230 -0.21 -14.09 -7.50
C THR A 230 0.29 -13.50 -8.82
N ARG A 231 1.22 -12.54 -8.74
CA ARG A 231 1.80 -11.87 -9.91
C ARG A 231 0.81 -11.00 -10.69
N GLN A 232 -0.33 -10.68 -10.10
CA GLN A 232 -1.35 -9.90 -10.78
C GLN A 232 -1.20 -8.40 -10.51
N VAL A 233 -1.60 -7.60 -11.48
CA VAL A 233 -1.90 -6.17 -11.33
C VAL A 233 -3.39 -6.03 -11.57
N ILE A 234 -4.14 -5.70 -10.51
CA ILE A 234 -5.60 -5.65 -10.56
C ILE A 234 -6.04 -4.20 -10.42
N SER A 235 -6.72 -3.71 -11.45
CA SER A 235 -7.26 -2.36 -11.48
C SER A 235 -8.57 -2.28 -10.69
N ILE A 236 -8.75 -1.16 -9.96
CA ILE A 236 -10.01 -0.77 -9.33
C ILE A 236 -10.23 0.70 -9.62
N ASN A 237 -10.80 1.02 -10.78
CA ASN A 237 -10.77 2.36 -11.34
C ASN A 237 -12.05 2.77 -12.08
N GLY A 238 -13.15 2.01 -11.90
CA GLY A 238 -14.42 2.32 -12.53
C GLY A 238 -14.42 2.20 -14.06
N GLY A 239 -13.45 1.45 -14.63
CA GLY A 239 -13.33 1.20 -16.07
C GLY A 239 -12.48 2.23 -16.82
N MET A 240 -11.63 3.02 -16.14
CA MET A 240 -10.74 4.00 -16.79
C MET A 240 -9.74 3.33 -17.75
N VAL A 241 -9.25 2.15 -17.41
CA VAL A 241 -8.34 1.31 -18.19
C VAL A 241 -8.62 -0.15 -17.92
#